data_e54b212b392896262212a9728b240626
#
_entry.id   e54b212b392896262212a9728b240626
#
_cell.length_a   1.000
_cell.length_b   1.000
_cell.length_c   1.000
_cell.angle_alpha   90.00
_cell.angle_beta   90.00
_cell.angle_gamma   90.00
#
_symmetry.space_group_name_H-M   'P 1'
#
loop_
_entity.id
_entity.type
_entity.pdbx_description
1 polymer ?
#
loop_
_entity_poly.entity_id
_entity_poly.type
_entity_poly.pdbx_seq_one_letter_code
_entity_poly.pdbx_strand_id
1 'polypeptide(L)'
;MKIQISIIATAMVALGLVSCFKSKKTKGLADDGQLHGVAPTAKQSMSNPRSMVYVQPGTFHMGPSDEDISYNYTTRNRQVSMPGFWMDATEITNNEYRQFINWTRDSLAFKILFGQGINKADDTMAVDWKKVATIKWDKNTVEKLNELNLAPDNRLYGKPEIDPEKLLYRVEYFDLNEAAKRENAGAPRKNFIVKKDQKIYPDTLVWMRDFSYSYNEPMTKRYFNHPAFGNYPVVGVNWKQAMAFCHWRSHLQNTYLEKKKLAIEGDYRLPSEAEWEYAARGGRTNSMYPWGSYYPRNKKGCLLANFKPGRGNYAEDGGFYTVRADAYWPNDYGLFNMSGNVAEWTGSYFYEGAYNFMSDMSPDIRYDAKDSDRPREKRKVVRGGSWKDIAYMIQVSTRSYEYQDTAKSYIGFRCVIDLAPKMKK
;
A
#
# COMPACT_ATOMS: atom_id res chain seq x y z
N MET A 1 -7.60 -46.99 -54.85
CA MET A 1 -8.64 -47.29 -53.83
C MET A 1 -8.12 -47.02 -52.39
N LYS A 2 -7.16 -46.07 -52.19
CA LYS A 2 -6.63 -45.71 -50.83
C LYS A 2 -6.81 -44.24 -50.44
N ILE A 3 -7.42 -43.42 -51.30
CA ILE A 3 -7.56 -41.96 -51.03
C ILE A 3 -8.97 -41.61 -50.53
N GLN A 4 -9.97 -42.47 -50.70
CA GLN A 4 -11.34 -42.17 -50.24
C GLN A 4 -11.61 -42.48 -48.75
N ILE A 5 -10.78 -43.29 -48.10
CA ILE A 5 -10.97 -43.66 -46.67
C ILE A 5 -10.46 -42.58 -45.73
N SER A 6 -9.48 -41.78 -46.16
CA SER A 6 -8.93 -40.70 -45.29
C SER A 6 -9.86 -39.48 -45.12
N ILE A 7 -10.71 -39.21 -46.11
CA ILE A 7 -11.61 -38.01 -46.06
C ILE A 7 -12.82 -38.24 -45.17
N ILE A 8 -13.30 -39.49 -45.06
CA ILE A 8 -14.42 -39.85 -44.20
C ILE A 8 -14.05 -39.86 -42.72
N ALA A 9 -12.79 -40.26 -42.38
CA ALA A 9 -12.33 -40.26 -41.02
C ALA A 9 -12.11 -38.83 -40.46
N THR A 10 -11.68 -37.88 -41.29
CA THR A 10 -11.48 -36.49 -40.91
C THR A 10 -12.81 -35.74 -40.73
N ALA A 11 -13.84 -36.09 -41.50
CA ALA A 11 -15.17 -35.49 -41.36
C ALA A 11 -15.91 -35.97 -40.09
N MET A 12 -15.70 -37.20 -39.64
CA MET A 12 -16.29 -37.70 -38.37
C MET A 12 -15.63 -37.15 -37.12
N VAL A 13 -14.35 -36.81 -37.16
CA VAL A 13 -13.66 -36.17 -36.02
C VAL A 13 -14.08 -34.70 -35.89
N ALA A 14 -14.38 -34.00 -36.99
CA ALA A 14 -14.85 -32.62 -36.98
C ALA A 14 -16.29 -32.47 -36.45
N LEU A 15 -17.15 -33.49 -36.65
CA LEU A 15 -18.53 -33.49 -36.13
C LEU A 15 -18.63 -33.87 -34.62
N GLY A 16 -17.63 -34.56 -34.09
CA GLY A 16 -17.57 -34.92 -32.64
C GLY A 16 -17.18 -33.79 -31.74
N LEU A 17 -16.57 -32.70 -32.23
CA LEU A 17 -16.07 -31.58 -31.41
C LEU A 17 -17.08 -30.41 -31.27
N VAL A 18 -18.19 -30.42 -31.95
CA VAL A 18 -19.20 -29.36 -31.87
C VAL A 18 -20.29 -29.62 -30.83
N SER A 19 -20.35 -30.84 -30.26
CA SER A 19 -21.42 -31.17 -29.28
C SER A 19 -21.11 -30.89 -27.82
N CYS A 20 -19.93 -30.35 -27.47
CA CYS A 20 -19.55 -30.11 -26.07
C CYS A 20 -19.75 -28.66 -25.55
N PHE A 21 -20.33 -27.78 -26.33
CA PHE A 21 -20.64 -26.41 -25.88
C PHE A 21 -22.16 -26.10 -25.86
N LYS A 22 -22.96 -27.01 -25.37
CA LYS A 22 -24.27 -26.61 -24.81
C LYS A 22 -24.05 -26.18 -23.37
N SER A 23 -23.85 -24.87 -23.19
CA SER A 23 -24.06 -24.21 -21.91
C SER A 23 -25.40 -24.69 -21.36
N LYS A 24 -25.39 -25.52 -20.33
CA LYS A 24 -26.57 -25.76 -19.52
C LYS A 24 -26.99 -24.41 -18.96
N LYS A 25 -28.06 -23.84 -19.53
CA LYS A 25 -28.79 -22.76 -18.86
C LYS A 25 -29.08 -23.30 -17.47
N THR A 26 -28.47 -22.70 -16.45
CA THR A 26 -28.89 -22.87 -15.07
C THR A 26 -30.37 -22.57 -15.04
N LYS A 27 -31.19 -23.60 -14.88
CA LYS A 27 -32.59 -23.43 -14.56
C LYS A 27 -32.61 -22.56 -13.31
N GLY A 28 -33.33 -21.42 -13.36
CA GLY A 28 -33.56 -20.62 -12.18
C GLY A 28 -34.02 -21.56 -11.05
N LEU A 29 -33.65 -21.24 -9.83
CA LEU A 29 -34.10 -21.95 -8.65
C LEU A 29 -35.62 -22.17 -8.80
N ALA A 30 -36.03 -23.42 -9.01
CA ALA A 30 -37.43 -23.78 -9.01
C ALA A 30 -37.91 -23.59 -7.56
N ASP A 31 -39.01 -22.90 -7.43
CA ASP A 31 -39.71 -22.81 -6.12
C ASP A 31 -40.32 -24.18 -5.80
N ASP A 32 -39.49 -25.06 -5.24
CA ASP A 32 -39.86 -26.41 -4.84
C ASP A 32 -40.08 -26.50 -3.33
N GLY A 33 -40.13 -25.33 -2.64
CA GLY A 33 -40.33 -25.24 -1.20
C GLY A 33 -39.13 -25.73 -0.37
N GLN A 34 -37.99 -25.99 -1.01
CA GLN A 34 -36.78 -26.48 -0.32
C GLN A 34 -35.70 -25.37 -0.22
N LEU A 35 -34.98 -25.39 0.89
CA LEU A 35 -33.80 -24.52 1.02
C LEU A 35 -32.64 -25.13 0.22
N HIS A 36 -32.31 -24.50 -0.91
CA HIS A 36 -31.16 -24.87 -1.71
C HIS A 36 -29.90 -24.16 -1.19
N GLY A 37 -28.83 -24.91 -1.00
CA GLY A 37 -27.53 -24.33 -0.68
C GLY A 37 -27.04 -23.39 -1.78
N VAL A 38 -26.20 -22.44 -1.44
CA VAL A 38 -25.59 -21.52 -2.40
C VAL A 38 -24.89 -22.34 -3.48
N ALA A 39 -25.29 -22.15 -4.75
CA ALA A 39 -24.61 -22.81 -5.85
C ALA A 39 -23.11 -22.49 -5.77
N PRO A 40 -22.21 -23.49 -5.88
CA PRO A 40 -20.78 -23.22 -5.84
C PRO A 40 -20.46 -22.25 -6.95
N THR A 41 -19.99 -21.06 -6.57
CA THR A 41 -19.53 -20.03 -7.51
C THR A 41 -18.51 -20.68 -8.41
N ALA A 42 -18.65 -20.51 -9.74
CA ALA A 42 -17.70 -21.04 -10.71
C ALA A 42 -16.30 -20.74 -10.19
N LYS A 43 -15.42 -21.76 -10.21
CA LYS A 43 -14.05 -21.70 -9.70
C LYS A 43 -13.35 -20.45 -10.24
N GLN A 44 -13.48 -19.33 -9.55
CA GLN A 44 -12.74 -18.14 -9.87
C GLN A 44 -11.31 -18.37 -9.48
N SER A 45 -10.43 -18.33 -10.46
CA SER A 45 -8.99 -18.44 -10.26
C SER A 45 -8.51 -17.09 -9.72
N MET A 46 -8.58 -16.90 -8.40
CA MET A 46 -7.89 -15.79 -7.76
C MET A 46 -6.39 -16.01 -7.96
N SER A 47 -5.72 -15.08 -8.60
CA SER A 47 -4.27 -15.07 -8.66
C SER A 47 -3.72 -14.49 -7.37
N ASN A 48 -2.65 -15.07 -6.84
CA ASN A 48 -1.95 -14.46 -5.71
C ASN A 48 -1.56 -13.01 -6.06
N PRO A 49 -1.78 -12.03 -5.18
CA PRO A 49 -1.34 -10.67 -5.42
C PRO A 49 0.17 -10.63 -5.71
N ARG A 50 0.57 -9.90 -6.74
CA ARG A 50 1.99 -9.80 -7.10
C ARG A 50 2.78 -9.10 -6.00
N SER A 51 3.98 -9.58 -5.73
CA SER A 51 4.91 -9.04 -4.73
C SER A 51 4.39 -9.05 -3.29
N MET A 52 3.35 -9.85 -3.01
CA MET A 52 2.82 -9.99 -1.65
C MET A 52 3.04 -11.39 -1.10
N VAL A 53 3.16 -11.45 0.21
CA VAL A 53 3.31 -12.68 0.99
C VAL A 53 2.04 -12.91 1.81
N TYR A 54 1.57 -14.15 1.83
CA TYR A 54 0.44 -14.52 2.68
C TYR A 54 0.92 -14.79 4.11
N VAL A 55 0.39 -14.02 5.04
CA VAL A 55 0.58 -14.19 6.47
C VAL A 55 -0.58 -15.04 7.00
N GLN A 56 -0.25 -16.21 7.54
CA GLN A 56 -1.23 -17.18 8.03
C GLN A 56 -2.01 -16.62 9.24
N PRO A 57 -3.29 -16.99 9.44
CA PRO A 57 -4.01 -16.63 10.65
C PRO A 57 -3.35 -17.29 11.86
N GLY A 58 -3.39 -16.62 13.01
CA GLY A 58 -2.80 -17.16 14.23
C GLY A 58 -2.92 -16.22 15.40
N THR A 59 -2.33 -16.64 16.51
CA THR A 59 -2.31 -15.91 17.78
C THR A 59 -0.89 -15.60 18.17
N PHE A 60 -0.64 -14.40 18.66
CA PHE A 60 0.68 -13.98 19.10
C PHE A 60 0.61 -13.07 20.34
N HIS A 61 1.74 -12.86 20.97
CA HIS A 61 1.89 -11.88 22.03
C HIS A 61 2.35 -10.54 21.44
N MET A 62 1.47 -9.55 21.47
CA MET A 62 1.70 -8.20 20.99
C MET A 62 2.28 -7.35 22.13
N GLY A 63 3.27 -6.54 21.81
CA GLY A 63 3.90 -5.64 22.78
C GLY A 63 5.30 -6.07 23.22
N PRO A 64 5.90 -5.32 24.16
CA PRO A 64 7.28 -5.55 24.60
C PRO A 64 7.44 -6.90 25.28
N SER A 65 8.60 -7.54 25.08
CA SER A 65 9.03 -8.71 25.83
C SER A 65 9.57 -8.30 27.22
N ASP A 66 9.87 -9.29 28.07
CA ASP A 66 10.46 -9.06 29.41
C ASP A 66 11.81 -8.34 29.36
N GLU A 67 12.45 -8.29 28.19
CA GLU A 67 13.72 -7.60 27.97
C GLU A 67 13.56 -6.15 27.46
N ASP A 68 12.35 -5.57 27.53
CA ASP A 68 12.12 -4.17 27.23
C ASP A 68 12.83 -3.26 28.26
N ILE A 69 13.99 -2.74 27.88
CA ILE A 69 14.84 -1.90 28.71
C ILE A 69 14.14 -0.59 29.10
N SER A 70 13.21 -0.11 28.29
CA SER A 70 12.49 1.14 28.56
C SER A 70 11.43 1.02 29.64
N TYR A 71 11.09 -0.20 30.08
CA TYR A 71 10.03 -0.48 31.05
C TYR A 71 8.78 0.33 30.77
N ASN A 72 8.32 0.32 29.54
CA ASN A 72 7.17 1.12 29.12
C ASN A 72 5.88 0.49 29.64
N TYR A 73 5.58 0.67 30.91
CA TYR A 73 4.41 0.11 31.61
C TYR A 73 3.06 0.49 30.98
N THR A 74 3.06 1.40 30.03
CA THR A 74 1.84 1.80 29.28
C THR A 74 1.45 0.80 28.20
N THR A 75 2.37 -0.08 27.79
CA THR A 75 2.16 -1.08 26.74
C THR A 75 2.51 -2.48 27.23
N ARG A 76 1.60 -3.08 27.99
CA ARG A 76 1.77 -4.47 28.47
C ARG A 76 1.66 -5.45 27.31
N ASN A 77 2.46 -6.53 27.38
CA ASN A 77 2.32 -7.66 26.46
C ASN A 77 0.92 -8.24 26.55
N ARG A 78 0.29 -8.49 25.40
CA ARG A 78 -1.06 -8.95 25.31
C ARG A 78 -1.21 -10.02 24.21
N GLN A 79 -1.91 -11.10 24.51
CA GLN A 79 -2.23 -12.12 23.53
C GLN A 79 -3.37 -11.63 22.62
N VAL A 80 -3.16 -11.68 21.30
CA VAL A 80 -4.13 -11.26 20.29
C VAL A 80 -4.19 -12.28 19.15
N SER A 81 -5.37 -12.43 18.55
CA SER A 81 -5.59 -13.31 17.40
C SER A 81 -5.77 -12.50 16.13
N MET A 82 -5.07 -12.89 15.08
CA MET A 82 -5.06 -12.22 13.78
C MET A 82 -5.68 -13.11 12.71
N PRO A 83 -6.51 -12.58 11.82
CA PRO A 83 -6.93 -13.28 10.60
C PRO A 83 -5.74 -13.40 9.64
N GLY A 84 -5.85 -14.25 8.63
CA GLY A 84 -4.88 -14.29 7.54
C GLY A 84 -5.07 -13.12 6.58
N PHE A 85 -3.96 -12.58 6.09
CA PHE A 85 -3.92 -11.46 5.14
C PHE A 85 -2.70 -11.54 4.23
N TRP A 86 -2.72 -10.78 3.14
CA TRP A 86 -1.56 -10.58 2.28
C TRP A 86 -0.89 -9.27 2.63
N MET A 87 0.44 -9.26 2.68
CA MET A 87 1.26 -8.07 2.93
C MET A 87 2.33 -7.94 1.85
N ASP A 88 2.65 -6.73 1.43
CA ASP A 88 3.77 -6.48 0.52
C ASP A 88 5.06 -7.02 1.12
N ALA A 89 5.82 -7.78 0.31
CA ALA A 89 7.07 -8.38 0.75
C ALA A 89 8.12 -7.32 1.16
N THR A 90 8.10 -6.17 0.50
CA THR A 90 8.99 -5.03 0.73
C THR A 90 8.20 -3.77 1.06
N GLU A 91 8.87 -2.72 1.52
CA GLU A 91 8.33 -1.37 1.52
C GLU A 91 7.99 -0.95 0.09
N ILE A 92 6.98 -0.07 -0.08
CA ILE A 92 6.67 0.51 -1.39
C ILE A 92 7.87 1.29 -1.90
N THR A 93 8.30 0.98 -3.11
CA THR A 93 9.48 1.55 -3.75
C THR A 93 9.18 2.87 -4.49
N ASN A 94 10.21 3.65 -4.76
CA ASN A 94 10.09 4.85 -5.61
C ASN A 94 9.51 4.50 -7.00
N ASN A 95 9.86 3.34 -7.58
CA ASN A 95 9.31 2.89 -8.86
C ASN A 95 7.80 2.67 -8.80
N GLU A 96 7.31 2.03 -7.75
CA GLU A 96 5.87 1.76 -7.57
C GLU A 96 5.11 3.05 -7.31
N TYR A 97 5.65 3.92 -6.46
CA TYR A 97 5.01 5.20 -6.18
C TYR A 97 5.01 6.13 -7.41
N ARG A 98 6.06 6.11 -8.25
CA ARG A 98 6.07 6.84 -9.52
C ARG A 98 4.99 6.36 -10.51
N GLN A 99 4.59 5.09 -10.47
CA GLN A 99 3.47 4.63 -11.28
C GLN A 99 2.17 5.34 -10.88
N PHE A 100 1.93 5.54 -9.59
CA PHE A 100 0.80 6.31 -9.08
C PHE A 100 0.84 7.77 -9.55
N ILE A 101 2.00 8.42 -9.41
CA ILE A 101 2.19 9.80 -9.87
C ILE A 101 1.94 9.91 -11.39
N ASN A 102 2.54 9.04 -12.18
CA ASN A 102 2.39 9.04 -13.64
C ASN A 102 0.93 8.76 -14.06
N TRP A 103 0.28 7.80 -13.40
CA TRP A 103 -1.12 7.49 -13.66
C TRP A 103 -2.02 8.72 -13.41
N THR A 104 -1.81 9.42 -12.31
CA THR A 104 -2.57 10.63 -11.97
C THR A 104 -2.27 11.76 -12.94
N ARG A 105 -0.99 12.01 -13.26
CA ARG A 105 -0.57 12.98 -14.27
C ARG A 105 -1.26 12.72 -15.63
N ASP A 106 -1.20 11.49 -16.08
CA ASP A 106 -1.73 11.10 -17.41
C ASP A 106 -3.27 11.19 -17.43
N SER A 107 -3.92 10.87 -16.31
CA SER A 107 -5.35 11.06 -16.13
C SER A 107 -5.76 12.54 -16.20
N LEU A 108 -5.02 13.42 -15.51
CA LEU A 108 -5.25 14.86 -15.56
C LEU A 108 -4.95 15.44 -16.96
N ALA A 109 -3.85 15.00 -17.58
CA ALA A 109 -3.52 15.42 -18.95
C ALA A 109 -4.62 15.02 -19.95
N PHE A 110 -5.18 13.82 -19.82
CA PHE A 110 -6.31 13.38 -20.65
C PHE A 110 -7.53 14.30 -20.46
N LYS A 111 -7.88 14.66 -19.23
CA LYS A 111 -9.00 15.56 -18.93
C LYS A 111 -8.80 16.94 -19.54
N ILE A 112 -7.57 17.47 -19.52
CA ILE A 112 -7.27 18.77 -20.12
C ILE A 112 -7.32 18.71 -21.65
N LEU A 113 -6.70 17.70 -22.26
CA LEU A 113 -6.56 17.63 -23.72
C LEU A 113 -7.86 17.24 -24.44
N PHE A 114 -8.69 16.39 -23.82
CA PHE A 114 -9.89 15.82 -24.42
C PHE A 114 -11.19 16.20 -23.68
N GLY A 115 -11.08 16.87 -22.54
CA GLY A 115 -12.18 17.34 -21.72
C GLY A 115 -12.24 18.85 -21.65
N GLN A 116 -12.92 19.36 -20.64
CA GLN A 116 -13.15 20.79 -20.46
C GLN A 116 -12.23 21.45 -19.40
N GLY A 117 -11.05 20.89 -19.11
CA GLY A 117 -10.08 21.39 -18.09
C GLY A 117 -10.28 20.79 -16.70
N ILE A 118 -9.29 21.08 -15.80
CA ILE A 118 -9.22 20.48 -14.45
C ILE A 118 -10.38 20.96 -13.54
N ASN A 119 -10.85 22.17 -13.76
CA ASN A 119 -11.74 22.88 -12.83
C ASN A 119 -13.25 22.67 -13.09
N LYS A 120 -13.64 21.83 -14.01
CA LYS A 120 -15.08 21.55 -14.23
C LYS A 120 -15.51 20.33 -13.45
N ALA A 121 -16.58 20.53 -12.69
CA ALA A 121 -17.19 19.59 -11.76
C ALA A 121 -17.72 18.26 -12.37
N ASP A 122 -17.53 18.05 -13.65
CA ASP A 122 -17.95 16.83 -14.34
C ASP A 122 -16.85 15.77 -14.27
N ASP A 123 -16.72 15.20 -13.10
CA ASP A 123 -15.73 14.15 -12.77
C ASP A 123 -16.15 12.76 -13.30
N THR A 124 -17.21 12.73 -14.10
CA THR A 124 -17.77 11.51 -14.67
C THR A 124 -17.06 11.02 -15.96
N MET A 125 -16.10 11.81 -16.46
CA MET A 125 -15.38 11.45 -17.67
C MET A 125 -14.43 10.28 -17.44
N ALA A 126 -14.81 9.10 -17.86
CA ALA A 126 -13.95 7.92 -17.80
C ALA A 126 -12.70 8.12 -18.67
N VAL A 127 -11.52 7.87 -18.10
CA VAL A 127 -10.24 8.00 -18.81
C VAL A 127 -10.12 6.88 -19.86
N ASP A 128 -9.99 7.25 -21.12
CA ASP A 128 -9.67 6.31 -22.20
C ASP A 128 -8.15 6.10 -22.29
N TRP A 129 -7.67 5.05 -21.63
CA TRP A 129 -6.24 4.72 -21.56
C TRP A 129 -5.62 4.39 -22.93
N LYS A 130 -6.41 4.04 -23.96
CA LYS A 130 -5.90 3.86 -25.31
C LYS A 130 -5.50 5.21 -25.90
N LYS A 131 -6.32 6.24 -25.67
CA LYS A 131 -6.00 7.61 -26.10
C LYS A 131 -4.85 8.19 -25.29
N VAL A 132 -4.81 7.94 -23.98
CA VAL A 132 -3.69 8.34 -23.12
C VAL A 132 -2.36 7.82 -23.68
N ALA A 133 -2.30 6.55 -24.08
CA ALA A 133 -1.11 5.94 -24.65
C ALA A 133 -0.63 6.60 -25.97
N THR A 134 -1.50 7.34 -26.65
CA THR A 134 -1.15 8.09 -27.89
C THR A 134 -0.67 9.52 -27.63
N ILE A 135 -0.76 10.01 -26.40
CA ILE A 135 -0.30 11.36 -26.05
C ILE A 135 1.21 11.42 -26.21
N LYS A 136 1.65 12.23 -27.17
CA LYS A 136 3.07 12.55 -27.32
C LYS A 136 3.38 13.76 -26.44
N TRP A 137 4.33 13.62 -25.55
CA TRP A 137 4.82 14.70 -24.67
C TRP A 137 5.78 15.62 -25.43
N ASP A 138 5.30 16.16 -26.58
CA ASP A 138 6.02 17.15 -27.36
C ASP A 138 5.78 18.58 -26.83
N LYS A 139 6.51 19.55 -27.38
CA LYS A 139 6.45 20.94 -26.97
C LYS A 139 5.04 21.52 -27.07
N ASN A 140 4.29 21.18 -28.13
CA ASN A 140 2.95 21.68 -28.36
C ASN A 140 1.94 21.10 -27.34
N THR A 141 2.09 19.83 -26.98
CA THR A 141 1.25 19.18 -25.99
C THR A 141 1.54 19.73 -24.59
N VAL A 142 2.82 19.96 -24.28
CA VAL A 142 3.22 20.53 -22.99
C VAL A 142 2.71 21.98 -22.85
N GLU A 143 2.64 22.76 -23.93
CA GLU A 143 2.03 24.09 -23.93
C GLU A 143 0.51 24.04 -23.66
N LYS A 144 -0.20 23.08 -24.26
CA LYS A 144 -1.64 22.86 -23.97
C LYS A 144 -1.89 22.41 -22.54
N LEU A 145 -0.95 21.73 -21.94
CA LEU A 145 -0.97 21.30 -20.53
C LEU A 145 -0.46 22.38 -19.56
N ASN A 146 -0.46 23.64 -19.99
CA ASN A 146 0.06 24.75 -19.16
C ASN A 146 -0.65 24.89 -17.81
N GLU A 147 -1.91 24.41 -17.72
CA GLU A 147 -2.64 24.33 -16.45
C GLU A 147 -1.96 23.42 -15.42
N LEU A 148 -1.27 22.36 -15.85
CA LEU A 148 -0.53 21.44 -14.97
C LEU A 148 0.89 21.93 -14.67
N ASN A 149 1.38 22.91 -15.39
CA ASN A 149 2.76 23.38 -15.24
C ASN A 149 2.86 24.47 -14.17
N LEU A 150 4.06 24.65 -13.65
CA LEU A 150 4.45 25.81 -12.85
C LEU A 150 4.20 27.10 -13.62
N ALA A 151 3.88 28.17 -12.90
CA ALA A 151 3.80 29.51 -13.47
C ALA A 151 5.14 29.88 -14.14
N PRO A 152 5.14 30.64 -15.24
CA PRO A 152 6.37 30.97 -16.00
C PRO A 152 7.51 31.49 -15.12
N ASP A 153 7.19 32.34 -14.15
CA ASP A 153 8.14 32.97 -13.23
C ASP A 153 8.82 31.97 -12.27
N ASN A 154 8.19 30.79 -12.05
CA ASN A 154 8.68 29.75 -11.15
C ASN A 154 9.47 28.65 -11.89
N ARG A 155 9.62 28.76 -13.22
CA ARG A 155 10.28 27.74 -14.06
C ARG A 155 11.79 27.93 -14.10
N LEU A 156 12.52 26.86 -13.83
CA LEU A 156 13.97 26.88 -13.95
C LEU A 156 14.37 26.94 -15.45
N TYR A 157 15.16 27.96 -15.82
CA TYR A 157 15.54 28.19 -17.22
C TYR A 157 14.38 28.30 -18.22
N GLY A 158 13.19 28.71 -17.75
CA GLY A 158 11.97 28.79 -18.57
C GLY A 158 11.43 27.47 -19.10
N LYS A 159 11.96 26.35 -18.65
CA LYS A 159 11.51 25.02 -19.09
C LYS A 159 10.16 24.67 -18.42
N PRO A 160 9.20 24.13 -19.19
CA PRO A 160 7.95 23.65 -18.59
C PRO A 160 8.22 22.53 -17.60
N GLU A 161 7.77 22.71 -16.36
CA GLU A 161 7.86 21.73 -15.28
C GLU A 161 6.46 21.52 -14.68
N ILE A 162 6.11 20.29 -14.42
CA ILE A 162 4.83 19.96 -13.79
C ILE A 162 4.84 20.49 -12.37
N ASP A 163 3.76 21.17 -11.99
CA ASP A 163 3.54 21.67 -10.65
C ASP A 163 3.12 20.53 -9.72
N PRO A 164 3.95 20.15 -8.74
CA PRO A 164 3.60 19.09 -7.79
C PRO A 164 2.31 19.36 -7.01
N GLU A 165 1.97 20.63 -6.78
CA GLU A 165 0.77 21.06 -6.07
C GLU A 165 -0.53 20.80 -6.84
N LYS A 166 -0.44 20.68 -8.17
CA LYS A 166 -1.57 20.41 -9.06
C LYS A 166 -1.81 18.92 -9.30
N LEU A 167 -0.90 18.06 -8.85
CA LEU A 167 -1.06 16.62 -8.91
C LEU A 167 -2.00 16.15 -7.80
N LEU A 168 -3.29 16.32 -8.04
CA LEU A 168 -4.35 15.96 -7.12
C LEU A 168 -4.97 14.63 -7.53
N TYR A 169 -5.01 13.70 -6.60
CA TYR A 169 -5.73 12.43 -6.75
C TYR A 169 -7.00 12.47 -5.91
N ARG A 170 -8.14 12.16 -6.52
CA ARG A 170 -9.42 12.11 -5.83
C ARG A 170 -9.61 10.76 -5.16
N VAL A 171 -9.58 10.78 -3.83
CA VAL A 171 -9.95 9.63 -3.00
C VAL A 171 -11.46 9.66 -2.82
N GLU A 172 -12.13 8.59 -3.21
CA GLU A 172 -13.57 8.42 -3.05
C GLU A 172 -13.87 7.15 -2.27
N TYR A 173 -14.53 7.27 -1.14
CA TYR A 173 -14.87 6.11 -0.30
C TYR A 173 -16.21 6.29 0.38
N PHE A 174 -16.79 5.16 0.78
CA PHE A 174 -18.03 5.14 1.55
C PHE A 174 -17.71 5.14 3.04
N ASP A 175 -18.18 6.16 3.76
CA ASP A 175 -17.99 6.29 5.20
C ASP A 175 -18.95 5.34 5.93
N LEU A 176 -18.47 4.13 6.21
CA LEU A 176 -19.22 3.11 6.93
C LEU A 176 -19.53 3.52 8.38
N ASN A 177 -18.62 4.26 9.02
CA ASN A 177 -18.80 4.66 10.41
C ASN A 177 -19.95 5.67 10.56
N GLU A 178 -19.99 6.66 9.66
CA GLU A 178 -21.09 7.63 9.64
C GLU A 178 -22.42 6.96 9.21
N ALA A 179 -22.37 6.07 8.22
CA ALA A 179 -23.56 5.37 7.76
C ALA A 179 -24.17 4.43 8.82
N ALA A 180 -23.32 3.84 9.67
CA ALA A 180 -23.75 2.90 10.73
C ALA A 180 -24.34 3.59 11.96
N LYS A 181 -24.24 4.91 12.09
CA LYS A 181 -24.84 5.62 13.21
C LYS A 181 -26.36 5.50 13.19
N ARG A 182 -26.95 5.27 14.37
CA ARG A 182 -28.41 5.10 14.52
C ARG A 182 -29.19 6.32 14.02
N GLU A 183 -28.67 7.50 14.21
CA GLU A 183 -29.26 8.77 13.74
C GLU A 183 -29.33 8.88 12.21
N ASN A 184 -28.47 8.16 11.50
CA ASN A 184 -28.38 8.14 10.05
C ASN A 184 -29.14 6.97 9.40
N ALA A 185 -29.89 6.19 10.21
CA ALA A 185 -30.68 5.08 9.71
C ALA A 185 -31.73 5.57 8.69
N GLY A 186 -31.70 5.00 7.48
CA GLY A 186 -32.60 5.41 6.38
C GLY A 186 -32.13 6.61 5.55
N ALA A 187 -31.02 7.25 5.89
CA ALA A 187 -30.46 8.33 5.06
C ALA A 187 -29.94 7.81 3.72
N PRO A 188 -30.04 8.59 2.63
CA PRO A 188 -29.59 8.17 1.31
C PRO A 188 -28.09 7.87 1.28
N ARG A 189 -27.68 6.76 0.62
CA ARG A 189 -26.28 6.32 0.50
C ARG A 189 -25.33 7.44 0.03
N LYS A 190 -25.77 8.31 -0.86
CA LYS A 190 -24.97 9.43 -1.40
C LYS A 190 -24.42 10.37 -0.32
N ASN A 191 -25.09 10.47 0.83
CA ASN A 191 -24.68 11.35 1.92
C ASN A 191 -23.40 10.85 2.64
N PHE A 192 -23.06 9.58 2.46
CA PHE A 192 -21.91 8.93 3.09
C PHE A 192 -20.77 8.67 2.10
N ILE A 193 -20.88 9.15 0.87
CA ILE A 193 -19.80 9.11 -0.10
C ILE A 193 -18.91 10.32 0.12
N VAL A 194 -17.72 10.10 0.61
CA VAL A 194 -16.70 11.13 0.85
C VAL A 194 -15.81 11.24 -0.36
N LYS A 195 -15.63 12.46 -0.87
CA LYS A 195 -14.69 12.78 -1.95
C LYS A 195 -13.68 13.78 -1.44
N LYS A 196 -12.39 13.42 -1.49
CA LYS A 196 -11.30 14.29 -1.05
C LYS A 196 -10.21 14.34 -2.10
N ASP A 197 -9.78 15.53 -2.50
CA ASP A 197 -8.64 15.69 -3.37
C ASP A 197 -7.36 15.74 -2.54
N GLN A 198 -6.45 14.81 -2.79
CA GLN A 198 -5.21 14.65 -2.06
C GLN A 198 -4.03 14.99 -2.97
N LYS A 199 -3.14 15.89 -2.52
CA LYS A 199 -1.84 16.11 -3.14
C LYS A 199 -1.00 14.85 -2.96
N ILE A 200 -0.44 14.34 -4.05
CA ILE A 200 0.19 13.03 -4.03
C ILE A 200 1.71 13.05 -4.22
N TYR A 201 2.27 14.17 -4.68
CA TYR A 201 3.71 14.24 -4.90
C TYR A 201 4.46 14.20 -3.56
N PRO A 202 5.51 13.35 -3.43
CA PRO A 202 6.30 13.27 -2.21
C PRO A 202 7.01 14.60 -1.92
N ASP A 203 7.12 14.93 -0.65
CA ASP A 203 7.91 16.09 -0.24
C ASP A 203 9.41 15.76 -0.27
N THR A 204 10.09 16.22 -1.29
CA THR A 204 11.53 16.00 -1.46
C THR A 204 12.39 16.86 -0.53
N LEU A 205 11.86 17.96 0.01
CA LEU A 205 12.58 18.86 0.91
C LEU A 205 12.81 18.25 2.30
N VAL A 206 12.18 17.11 2.62
CA VAL A 206 12.38 16.41 3.90
C VAL A 206 13.84 16.07 4.16
N TRP A 207 14.62 15.77 3.12
CA TRP A 207 16.05 15.48 3.24
C TRP A 207 16.87 16.64 3.82
N MET A 208 16.49 17.87 3.50
CA MET A 208 17.14 19.07 4.05
C MET A 208 16.56 19.47 5.40
N ARG A 209 15.24 19.34 5.59
CA ARG A 209 14.58 19.71 6.85
C ARG A 209 14.93 18.80 8.02
N ASP A 210 14.96 17.49 7.79
CA ASP A 210 15.24 16.51 8.84
C ASP A 210 16.73 16.53 9.24
N PHE A 211 17.63 16.94 8.33
CA PHE A 211 19.09 16.93 8.52
C PHE A 211 19.71 18.25 8.06
N SER A 212 19.32 19.35 8.68
CA SER A 212 19.73 20.71 8.29
C SER A 212 21.24 20.98 8.40
N TYR A 213 21.97 20.14 9.16
CA TYR A 213 23.44 20.24 9.29
C TYR A 213 24.20 19.47 8.21
N SER A 214 23.51 18.73 7.36
CA SER A 214 24.10 17.90 6.31
C SER A 214 23.76 18.47 4.94
N TYR A 215 24.74 18.42 4.02
CA TYR A 215 24.49 18.80 2.62
C TYR A 215 23.73 17.67 1.90
N ASN A 216 22.41 17.67 2.03
CA ASN A 216 21.52 16.65 1.46
C ASN A 216 20.83 17.09 0.15
N GLU A 217 21.28 18.14 -0.50
CA GLU A 217 20.72 18.60 -1.76
C GLU A 217 20.72 17.53 -2.87
N PRO A 218 21.75 16.68 -3.03
CA PRO A 218 21.70 15.59 -4.00
C PRO A 218 20.56 14.63 -3.76
N MET A 219 20.25 14.31 -2.51
CA MET A 219 19.11 13.44 -2.15
C MET A 219 17.77 14.14 -2.44
N THR A 220 17.63 15.42 -2.08
CA THR A 220 16.45 16.23 -2.38
C THR A 220 16.14 16.25 -3.88
N LYS A 221 17.15 16.43 -4.73
CA LYS A 221 16.98 16.53 -6.19
C LYS A 221 16.81 15.19 -6.89
N ARG A 222 17.38 14.11 -6.36
CA ARG A 222 17.57 12.86 -7.12
C ARG A 222 16.89 11.64 -6.51
N TYR A 223 16.69 11.59 -5.20
CA TYR A 223 16.23 10.35 -4.55
C TYR A 223 14.93 9.82 -5.15
N PHE A 224 13.93 10.66 -5.31
CA PHE A 224 12.63 10.20 -5.84
C PHE A 224 12.66 9.98 -7.35
N ASN A 225 13.36 10.84 -8.10
CA ASN A 225 13.24 10.87 -9.56
C ASN A 225 14.32 10.04 -10.29
N HIS A 226 15.48 9.80 -9.67
CA HIS A 226 16.59 9.15 -10.35
C HIS A 226 16.39 7.63 -10.41
N PRO A 227 16.62 6.96 -11.55
CA PRO A 227 16.44 5.52 -11.73
C PRO A 227 17.27 4.66 -10.78
N ALA A 228 18.46 5.11 -10.35
CA ALA A 228 19.32 4.39 -9.41
C ALA A 228 18.62 4.11 -8.07
N PHE A 229 17.71 4.99 -7.63
CA PHE A 229 16.94 4.84 -6.41
C PHE A 229 15.56 4.21 -6.66
N GLY A 230 15.32 3.66 -7.84
CA GLY A 230 14.02 3.10 -8.23
C GLY A 230 13.51 2.02 -7.29
N ASN A 231 14.39 1.13 -6.83
CA ASN A 231 14.09 0.02 -5.93
C ASN A 231 14.34 0.33 -4.44
N TYR A 232 14.57 1.58 -4.11
CA TYR A 232 14.66 2.08 -2.74
C TYR A 232 13.25 2.45 -2.24
N PRO A 233 12.99 2.39 -0.93
CA PRO A 233 11.67 2.73 -0.39
C PRO A 233 11.30 4.19 -0.68
N VAL A 234 10.04 4.45 -0.96
CA VAL A 234 9.57 5.83 -1.06
C VAL A 234 9.56 6.48 0.31
N VAL A 235 10.06 7.71 0.39
CA VAL A 235 10.05 8.56 1.59
C VAL A 235 9.56 9.96 1.25
N GLY A 236 9.32 10.79 2.27
CA GLY A 236 8.72 12.10 2.04
C GLY A 236 7.22 12.03 1.76
N VAL A 237 6.59 10.93 2.12
CA VAL A 237 5.14 10.71 2.00
C VAL A 237 4.49 10.78 3.39
N ASN A 238 3.42 11.54 3.52
CA ASN A 238 2.62 11.58 4.72
C ASN A 238 1.58 10.45 4.72
N TRP A 239 0.91 10.27 5.84
CA TRP A 239 -0.08 9.19 6.02
C TRP A 239 -1.24 9.28 5.02
N LYS A 240 -1.75 10.50 4.74
CA LYS A 240 -2.84 10.71 3.78
C LYS A 240 -2.43 10.34 2.36
N GLN A 241 -1.18 10.60 1.98
CA GLN A 241 -0.62 10.21 0.68
C GLN A 241 -0.45 8.68 0.57
N ALA A 242 0.00 8.02 1.64
CA ALA A 242 0.08 6.56 1.70
C ALA A 242 -1.31 5.90 1.57
N MET A 243 -2.32 6.44 2.24
CA MET A 243 -3.72 6.01 2.09
C MET A 243 -4.26 6.23 0.67
N ALA A 244 -3.93 7.37 0.04
CA ALA A 244 -4.32 7.65 -1.34
C ALA A 244 -3.68 6.65 -2.33
N PHE A 245 -2.42 6.25 -2.09
CA PHE A 245 -1.76 5.20 -2.87
C PHE A 245 -2.49 3.85 -2.74
N CYS A 246 -2.85 3.44 -1.53
CA CYS A 246 -3.61 2.22 -1.30
C CYS A 246 -4.96 2.24 -2.05
N HIS A 247 -5.68 3.35 -1.97
CA HIS A 247 -6.93 3.55 -2.69
C HIS A 247 -6.75 3.46 -4.22
N TRP A 248 -5.72 4.13 -4.76
CA TRP A 248 -5.39 4.05 -6.17
C TRP A 248 -5.08 2.62 -6.62
N ARG A 249 -4.27 1.88 -5.82
CA ARG A 249 -3.92 0.49 -6.11
C ARG A 249 -5.14 -0.42 -6.15
N SER A 250 -6.09 -0.22 -5.22
CA SER A 250 -7.39 -0.91 -5.20
C SER A 250 -8.20 -0.61 -6.46
N HIS A 251 -8.31 0.67 -6.81
CA HIS A 251 -9.02 1.10 -8.00
C HIS A 251 -8.41 0.50 -9.29
N LEU A 252 -7.08 0.51 -9.40
CA LEU A 252 -6.36 -0.06 -10.54
C LEU A 252 -6.65 -1.56 -10.70
N GLN A 253 -6.56 -2.32 -9.60
CA GLN A 253 -6.81 -3.76 -9.59
C GLN A 253 -8.28 -4.07 -9.89
N ASN A 254 -9.21 -3.42 -9.19
CA ASN A 254 -10.65 -3.67 -9.35
C ASN A 254 -11.11 -3.35 -10.77
N THR A 255 -10.64 -2.25 -11.35
CA THR A 255 -10.93 -1.91 -12.78
C THR A 255 -10.41 -3.00 -13.73
N TYR A 256 -9.24 -3.58 -13.45
CA TYR A 256 -8.72 -4.70 -14.27
C TYR A 256 -9.58 -5.96 -14.12
N LEU A 257 -9.95 -6.31 -12.86
CA LEU A 257 -10.80 -7.48 -12.59
C LEU A 257 -12.18 -7.36 -13.24
N GLU A 258 -12.81 -6.21 -13.15
CA GLU A 258 -14.08 -5.90 -13.83
C GLU A 258 -13.99 -6.09 -15.35
N LYS A 259 -12.94 -5.54 -16.00
CA LYS A 259 -12.70 -5.74 -17.43
C LYS A 259 -12.54 -7.21 -17.81
N LYS A 260 -12.01 -8.02 -16.90
CA LYS A 260 -11.85 -9.48 -17.08
C LYS A 260 -13.08 -10.27 -16.63
N LYS A 261 -14.11 -9.61 -16.11
CA LYS A 261 -15.31 -10.25 -15.53
C LYS A 261 -14.96 -11.24 -14.41
N LEU A 262 -13.94 -10.90 -13.62
CA LEU A 262 -13.53 -11.60 -12.42
C LEU A 262 -14.19 -10.95 -11.20
N ALA A 263 -14.24 -11.67 -10.08
CA ALA A 263 -14.74 -11.08 -8.83
C ALA A 263 -13.81 -9.96 -8.37
N ILE A 264 -14.41 -8.89 -7.85
CA ILE A 264 -13.69 -7.84 -7.16
C ILE A 264 -13.09 -8.44 -5.89
N GLU A 265 -11.81 -8.23 -5.70
CA GLU A 265 -11.07 -8.61 -4.51
C GLU A 265 -11.16 -7.47 -3.47
N GLY A 266 -10.65 -7.71 -2.25
CA GLY A 266 -10.64 -6.69 -1.19
C GLY A 266 -9.82 -5.46 -1.57
N ASP A 267 -9.92 -4.41 -0.74
CA ASP A 267 -9.19 -3.17 -0.95
C ASP A 267 -7.81 -3.21 -0.29
N TYR A 268 -6.81 -2.64 -0.97
CA TYR A 268 -5.51 -2.37 -0.38
C TYR A 268 -5.63 -1.28 0.68
N ARG A 269 -4.95 -1.48 1.78
CA ARG A 269 -4.91 -0.53 2.91
C ARG A 269 -3.55 -0.56 3.59
N LEU A 270 -3.29 0.38 4.48
CA LEU A 270 -2.19 0.25 5.41
C LEU A 270 -2.48 -0.87 6.42
N PRO A 271 -1.44 -1.60 6.89
CA PRO A 271 -1.62 -2.58 7.95
C PRO A 271 -2.09 -1.90 9.24
N SER A 272 -2.89 -2.60 10.04
CA SER A 272 -3.06 -2.21 11.44
C SER A 272 -1.73 -2.38 12.19
N GLU A 273 -1.59 -1.73 13.34
CA GLU A 273 -0.41 -1.90 14.20
C GLU A 273 -0.20 -3.37 14.57
N ALA A 274 -1.27 -4.08 14.89
CA ALA A 274 -1.22 -5.49 15.26
C ALA A 274 -0.84 -6.40 14.08
N GLU A 275 -1.37 -6.14 12.88
CA GLU A 275 -0.99 -6.86 11.66
C GLU A 275 0.49 -6.67 11.34
N TRP A 276 0.95 -5.43 11.46
CA TRP A 276 2.34 -5.11 11.20
C TRP A 276 3.27 -5.86 12.16
N GLU A 277 2.98 -5.84 13.47
CA GLU A 277 3.80 -6.52 14.48
C GLU A 277 3.74 -8.04 14.34
N TYR A 278 2.55 -8.60 14.07
CA TYR A 278 2.38 -10.02 13.82
C TYR A 278 3.21 -10.50 12.62
N ALA A 279 3.15 -9.76 11.54
CA ALA A 279 3.93 -10.03 10.33
C ALA A 279 5.44 -9.89 10.57
N ALA A 280 5.86 -8.86 11.31
CA ALA A 280 7.26 -8.61 11.63
C ALA A 280 7.88 -9.73 12.48
N ARG A 281 7.12 -10.30 13.43
CA ARG A 281 7.58 -11.42 14.26
C ARG A 281 7.82 -12.71 13.47
N GLY A 282 7.23 -12.86 12.28
CA GLY A 282 7.48 -14.01 11.41
C GLY A 282 7.11 -15.37 12.04
N GLY A 283 6.09 -15.40 12.93
CA GLY A 283 5.69 -16.61 13.66
C GLY A 283 6.52 -16.92 14.92
N ARG A 284 7.47 -16.07 15.28
CA ARG A 284 8.32 -16.25 16.48
C ARG A 284 7.69 -15.57 17.69
N THR A 285 7.59 -16.32 18.79
CA THR A 285 7.02 -15.79 20.03
C THR A 285 8.01 -14.87 20.73
N ASN A 286 7.57 -13.68 21.14
CA ASN A 286 8.33 -12.69 21.92
C ASN A 286 9.72 -12.34 21.34
N SER A 287 9.91 -12.50 20.04
CA SER A 287 11.15 -12.18 19.38
C SER A 287 11.38 -10.67 19.35
N MET A 288 12.57 -10.22 19.75
CA MET A 288 12.93 -8.80 19.76
C MET A 288 13.10 -8.25 18.34
N TYR A 289 13.68 -9.05 17.45
CA TYR A 289 13.91 -8.72 16.04
C TYR A 289 13.29 -9.77 15.11
N PRO A 290 13.01 -9.43 13.84
CA PRO A 290 12.38 -10.35 12.87
C PRO A 290 13.14 -11.66 12.65
N TRP A 291 14.44 -11.68 12.85
CA TRP A 291 15.32 -12.85 12.72
C TRP A 291 15.41 -13.71 13.99
N GLY A 292 14.69 -13.34 15.07
CA GLY A 292 14.57 -14.16 16.29
C GLY A 292 15.73 -14.09 17.26
N SER A 293 16.74 -13.28 17.02
CA SER A 293 17.86 -13.04 17.94
C SER A 293 17.60 -11.82 18.84
N TYR A 294 18.28 -11.74 19.97
CA TYR A 294 18.33 -10.56 20.83
C TYR A 294 19.32 -9.50 20.35
N TYR A 295 20.12 -9.83 19.33
CA TYR A 295 21.19 -8.98 18.82
C TYR A 295 20.91 -8.53 17.39
N PRO A 296 21.28 -7.29 17.02
CA PRO A 296 21.18 -6.80 15.65
C PRO A 296 22.29 -7.36 14.73
N ARG A 297 23.17 -8.24 15.25
CA ARG A 297 24.28 -8.87 14.54
C ARG A 297 24.11 -10.38 14.48
N ASN A 298 24.57 -10.99 13.40
CA ASN A 298 24.70 -12.44 13.31
C ASN A 298 25.96 -12.96 14.01
N LYS A 299 26.14 -14.27 14.04
CA LYS A 299 27.32 -14.93 14.66
C LYS A 299 28.66 -14.51 14.03
N LYS A 300 28.65 -13.99 12.79
CA LYS A 300 29.83 -13.48 12.09
C LYS A 300 30.09 -12.00 12.33
N GLY A 301 29.27 -11.35 13.16
CA GLY A 301 29.37 -9.92 13.45
C GLY A 301 28.69 -9.00 12.45
N CYS A 302 28.11 -9.52 11.33
CA CYS A 302 27.43 -8.72 10.34
C CYS A 302 26.11 -8.17 10.88
N LEU A 303 25.82 -6.92 10.62
CA LEU A 303 24.52 -6.28 10.93
C LEU A 303 23.43 -6.86 10.04
N LEU A 304 22.22 -7.02 10.60
CA LEU A 304 21.10 -7.69 9.95
C LEU A 304 20.00 -6.73 9.48
N ALA A 305 20.18 -5.43 9.70
CA ALA A 305 19.26 -4.39 9.30
C ALA A 305 20.01 -3.08 9.02
N ASN A 306 19.38 -2.17 8.30
CA ASN A 306 19.87 -0.81 8.09
C ASN A 306 19.36 0.11 9.21
N PHE A 307 20.26 0.51 10.09
CA PHE A 307 19.96 1.38 11.24
C PHE A 307 21.24 2.12 11.66
N LYS A 308 21.18 2.97 12.66
CA LYS A 308 22.35 3.66 13.22
C LYS A 308 23.12 2.76 14.18
N PRO A 309 24.19 2.07 13.75
CA PRO A 309 24.87 1.06 14.56
C PRO A 309 25.67 1.65 15.72
N GLY A 310 26.15 2.90 15.58
CA GLY A 310 26.94 3.55 16.60
C GLY A 310 27.24 5.00 16.26
N ARG A 311 27.86 5.72 17.22
CA ARG A 311 28.24 7.11 17.01
C ARG A 311 29.44 7.20 16.06
N GLY A 312 29.25 7.92 14.93
CA GLY A 312 30.33 8.18 13.97
C GLY A 312 30.57 7.10 12.94
N ASN A 313 29.97 5.92 13.07
CA ASN A 313 30.08 4.83 12.08
C ASN A 313 28.69 4.44 11.57
N TYR A 314 28.14 5.28 10.69
CA TYR A 314 26.77 5.12 10.17
C TYR A 314 26.67 4.17 8.97
N ALA A 315 27.80 3.82 8.37
CA ALA A 315 27.82 2.96 7.17
C ALA A 315 28.25 1.51 7.47
N GLU A 316 28.37 1.13 8.75
CA GLU A 316 28.82 -0.21 9.13
C GLU A 316 27.86 -1.32 8.67
N ASP A 317 26.57 -1.02 8.57
CA ASP A 317 25.53 -1.93 8.11
C ASP A 317 25.42 -2.01 6.57
N GLY A 318 26.19 -1.22 5.84
CA GLY A 318 26.19 -1.14 4.37
C GLY A 318 25.35 0.00 3.80
N GLY A 319 24.66 0.79 4.64
CA GLY A 319 23.86 1.93 4.24
C GLY A 319 24.19 3.19 5.03
N PHE A 320 24.31 4.32 4.37
CA PHE A 320 24.43 5.62 5.04
C PHE A 320 23.08 6.31 5.24
N TYR A 321 22.20 6.10 4.30
CA TYR A 321 20.78 6.47 4.30
C TYR A 321 19.93 5.22 4.04
N THR A 322 18.81 5.35 3.35
CA THR A 322 18.02 4.22 2.89
C THR A 322 18.83 3.28 2.00
N VAL A 323 18.50 2.03 2.00
CA VAL A 323 19.01 1.00 1.09
C VAL A 323 17.88 0.43 0.24
N ARG A 324 18.20 -0.46 -0.70
CA ARG A 324 17.18 -1.14 -1.50
C ARG A 324 16.17 -1.86 -0.61
N ALA A 325 14.93 -1.89 -1.02
CA ALA A 325 13.85 -2.51 -0.26
C ALA A 325 14.02 -4.03 -0.04
N ASP A 326 14.91 -4.67 -0.78
CA ASP A 326 15.26 -6.10 -0.71
C ASP A 326 16.72 -6.34 -0.23
N ALA A 327 17.34 -5.37 0.46
CA ALA A 327 18.80 -5.40 0.74
C ALA A 327 19.23 -6.43 1.79
N TYR A 328 18.35 -6.81 2.72
CA TYR A 328 18.65 -7.76 3.80
C TYR A 328 17.83 -9.03 3.65
N TRP A 329 18.09 -10.01 4.53
CA TRP A 329 17.33 -11.26 4.52
C TRP A 329 15.90 -11.05 5.02
N PRO A 330 14.90 -11.67 4.37
CA PRO A 330 13.55 -11.62 4.85
C PRO A 330 13.38 -12.41 6.16
N ASN A 331 12.31 -12.11 6.90
CA ASN A 331 11.89 -12.94 8.03
C ASN A 331 11.30 -14.29 7.56
N ASP A 332 10.87 -15.14 8.49
CA ASP A 332 10.35 -16.48 8.18
C ASP A 332 9.05 -16.49 7.35
N TYR A 333 8.34 -15.36 7.29
CA TYR A 333 7.21 -15.18 6.37
C TYR A 333 7.62 -14.71 4.96
N GLY A 334 8.86 -14.30 4.77
CA GLY A 334 9.36 -13.76 3.50
C GLY A 334 9.23 -12.23 3.38
N LEU A 335 9.10 -11.52 4.50
CA LEU A 335 8.99 -10.06 4.54
C LEU A 335 10.34 -9.42 4.79
N PHE A 336 10.71 -8.46 3.95
CA PHE A 336 11.97 -7.73 4.03
C PHE A 336 11.86 -6.49 4.91
N ASN A 337 12.96 -6.08 5.52
CA ASN A 337 13.14 -4.82 6.25
C ASN A 337 12.07 -4.52 7.30
N MET A 338 11.53 -5.56 7.96
CA MET A 338 10.61 -5.36 9.08
C MET A 338 11.28 -4.74 10.32
N SER A 339 12.58 -4.48 10.25
CA SER A 339 13.37 -3.72 11.22
C SER A 339 14.39 -2.88 10.47
N GLY A 340 14.38 -1.58 10.70
CA GLY A 340 15.30 -0.62 10.05
C GLY A 340 14.90 -0.24 8.63
N ASN A 341 15.81 0.32 7.88
CA ASN A 341 15.65 0.96 6.57
C ASN A 341 14.71 2.17 6.64
N VAL A 342 13.40 2.02 6.48
CA VAL A 342 12.44 3.09 6.77
C VAL A 342 11.41 2.61 7.78
N ALA A 343 11.03 3.49 8.68
CA ALA A 343 9.89 3.27 9.55
C ALA A 343 8.61 3.33 8.71
N GLU A 344 7.58 2.58 9.11
CA GLU A 344 6.41 2.36 8.26
C GLU A 344 5.13 2.89 8.87
N TRP A 345 4.37 3.64 8.06
CA TRP A 345 3.02 4.05 8.41
C TRP A 345 2.10 2.85 8.60
N THR A 346 1.32 2.86 9.68
CA THR A 346 0.19 1.95 9.87
C THR A 346 -1.14 2.69 9.76
N GLY A 347 -2.24 1.96 9.63
CA GLY A 347 -3.59 2.52 9.62
C GLY A 347 -4.06 2.99 11.00
N SER A 348 -3.39 2.54 12.07
CA SER A 348 -3.85 2.73 13.44
C SER A 348 -3.52 4.11 13.99
N TYR A 349 -4.44 4.63 14.80
CA TYR A 349 -4.25 5.84 15.60
C TYR A 349 -3.31 5.56 16.79
N PHE A 350 -2.38 6.48 17.06
CA PHE A 350 -1.49 6.33 18.19
C PHE A 350 -2.14 6.84 19.49
N TYR A 351 -2.38 5.91 20.37
CA TYR A 351 -2.78 6.18 21.74
C TYR A 351 -1.87 5.42 22.72
N GLU A 352 -1.33 6.08 23.73
CA GLU A 352 -0.34 5.52 24.61
C GLU A 352 -0.86 4.27 25.33
N GLY A 353 -2.06 4.34 25.88
CA GLY A 353 -2.72 3.23 26.61
C GLY A 353 -3.53 2.28 25.74
N ALA A 354 -3.33 2.24 24.42
CA ALA A 354 -4.11 1.45 23.48
C ALA A 354 -4.25 -0.02 23.89
N TYR A 355 -3.17 -0.65 24.33
CA TYR A 355 -3.13 -2.06 24.69
C TYR A 355 -3.98 -2.42 25.91
N ASN A 356 -4.39 -1.46 26.72
CA ASN A 356 -5.21 -1.71 27.91
C ASN A 356 -6.67 -1.98 27.58
N PHE A 357 -7.18 -1.51 26.42
CA PHE A 357 -8.61 -1.60 26.09
C PHE A 357 -8.91 -2.13 24.68
N MET A 358 -7.88 -2.39 23.85
CA MET A 358 -8.11 -2.95 22.51
C MET A 358 -8.70 -4.37 22.57
N SER A 359 -9.39 -4.77 21.52
CA SER A 359 -9.93 -6.14 21.37
C SER A 359 -8.80 -7.18 21.31
N ASP A 360 -9.07 -8.42 21.72
CA ASP A 360 -8.17 -9.56 21.56
C ASP A 360 -8.23 -10.15 20.14
N MET A 361 -9.27 -9.83 19.40
CA MET A 361 -9.48 -10.29 18.04
C MET A 361 -9.25 -9.15 17.04
N SER A 362 -8.20 -9.29 16.21
CA SER A 362 -7.85 -8.34 15.16
C SER A 362 -7.87 -6.87 15.61
N PRO A 363 -7.11 -6.50 16.66
CA PRO A 363 -7.19 -5.18 17.25
C PRO A 363 -6.73 -4.10 16.25
N ASP A 364 -7.55 -3.08 16.08
CA ASP A 364 -7.23 -1.91 15.27
C ASP A 364 -7.97 -0.69 15.83
N ILE A 365 -7.21 0.28 16.31
CA ILE A 365 -7.77 1.55 16.80
C ILE A 365 -7.63 2.56 15.69
N ARG A 366 -8.74 2.83 15.00
CA ARG A 366 -8.80 3.82 13.92
C ARG A 366 -9.43 5.12 14.40
N TYR A 367 -8.82 6.21 14.01
CA TYR A 367 -9.40 7.52 14.14
C TYR A 367 -9.04 8.34 12.89
N ASP A 368 -10.04 8.79 12.15
CA ASP A 368 -9.84 9.62 10.96
C ASP A 368 -9.92 11.09 11.37
N ALA A 369 -8.76 11.62 11.79
CA ALA A 369 -8.69 12.98 12.32
C ALA A 369 -8.96 14.02 11.24
N LYS A 370 -9.82 14.98 11.58
CA LYS A 370 -10.12 16.16 10.77
C LYS A 370 -9.01 17.21 10.91
N ASP A 371 -8.94 18.12 9.96
CA ASP A 371 -7.92 19.19 10.01
C ASP A 371 -8.14 20.14 11.20
N SER A 372 -9.36 20.23 11.72
CA SER A 372 -9.73 21.00 12.93
C SER A 372 -9.35 20.31 14.24
N ASP A 373 -9.04 19.01 14.21
CA ASP A 373 -8.79 18.24 15.43
C ASP A 373 -7.44 18.61 16.05
N ARG A 374 -7.31 18.30 17.35
CA ARG A 374 -6.08 18.61 18.11
C ARG A 374 -4.89 17.83 17.56
N PRO A 375 -3.67 18.36 17.66
CA PRO A 375 -2.48 17.65 17.19
C PRO A 375 -2.38 16.22 17.73
N ARG A 376 -2.71 15.99 18.99
CA ARG A 376 -2.68 14.65 19.60
C ARG A 376 -3.54 13.64 18.84
N GLU A 377 -4.69 14.06 18.33
CA GLU A 377 -5.65 13.22 17.62
C GLU A 377 -5.19 12.87 16.19
N LYS A 378 -4.23 13.63 15.66
CA LYS A 378 -3.64 13.43 14.32
C LYS A 378 -2.47 12.45 14.29
N ARG A 379 -2.09 11.88 15.44
CA ARG A 379 -0.95 10.96 15.53
C ARG A 379 -1.32 9.59 14.97
N LYS A 380 -0.47 9.07 14.08
CA LYS A 380 -0.58 7.73 13.50
C LYS A 380 0.59 6.88 13.97
N VAL A 381 0.35 5.60 14.19
CA VAL A 381 1.39 4.67 14.61
C VAL A 381 2.37 4.46 13.46
N VAL A 382 3.67 4.52 13.80
CA VAL A 382 4.78 4.20 12.93
C VAL A 382 5.60 3.08 13.58
N ARG A 383 5.99 2.09 12.79
CA ARG A 383 6.65 0.87 13.28
C ARG A 383 7.96 0.60 12.54
N GLY A 384 8.81 -0.29 13.10
CA GLY A 384 10.01 -0.83 12.46
C GLY A 384 11.29 -0.05 12.71
N GLY A 385 11.19 1.24 13.04
CA GLY A 385 12.35 2.13 13.09
C GLY A 385 13.03 2.30 11.73
N SER A 386 14.09 3.08 11.65
CA SER A 386 14.68 3.48 10.39
C SER A 386 16.22 3.54 10.42
N TRP A 387 16.82 3.81 9.25
CA TRP A 387 18.27 3.98 9.07
C TRP A 387 18.92 5.01 10.01
N LYS A 388 18.15 5.97 10.53
CA LYS A 388 18.65 6.98 11.48
C LYS A 388 18.56 6.55 12.96
N ASP A 389 17.79 5.50 13.22
CA ASP A 389 17.42 5.10 14.58
C ASP A 389 18.39 4.07 15.15
N ILE A 390 18.53 4.05 16.47
CA ILE A 390 19.41 3.09 17.18
C ILE A 390 18.75 1.71 17.26
N ALA A 391 19.54 0.69 17.60
CA ALA A 391 19.10 -0.71 17.67
C ALA A 391 17.83 -0.92 18.53
N TYR A 392 17.64 -0.16 19.59
CA TYR A 392 16.44 -0.21 20.43
C TYR A 392 15.17 0.16 19.64
N MET A 393 15.25 1.20 18.81
CA MET A 393 14.09 1.71 18.07
C MET A 393 13.66 0.82 16.90
N ILE A 394 14.55 -0.08 16.42
CA ILE A 394 14.22 -1.03 15.36
C ILE A 394 13.72 -2.38 15.88
N GLN A 395 13.47 -2.52 17.18
CA GLN A 395 12.83 -3.70 17.75
C GLN A 395 11.38 -3.80 17.24
N VAL A 396 10.92 -5.04 17.03
CA VAL A 396 9.58 -5.32 16.50
C VAL A 396 8.48 -4.72 17.39
N SER A 397 8.64 -4.73 18.70
CA SER A 397 7.67 -4.21 19.67
C SER A 397 7.68 -2.71 19.83
N THR A 398 8.74 -2.02 19.39
CA THR A 398 8.89 -0.57 19.60
C THR A 398 7.81 0.19 18.84
N ARG A 399 7.11 1.06 19.57
CA ARG A 399 6.06 1.94 19.06
C ARG A 399 6.57 3.35 18.92
N SER A 400 6.30 3.96 17.79
CA SER A 400 6.49 5.39 17.60
C SER A 400 5.28 6.00 16.90
N TYR A 401 5.26 7.30 16.74
CA TYR A 401 4.22 7.98 16.00
C TYR A 401 4.77 9.15 15.22
N GLU A 402 4.02 9.55 14.22
CA GLU A 402 4.17 10.84 13.54
C GLU A 402 2.77 11.39 13.21
N TYR A 403 2.69 12.70 12.94
CA TYR A 403 1.43 13.33 12.59
C TYR A 403 1.02 13.01 11.14
N GLN A 404 -0.26 12.73 10.93
CA GLN A 404 -0.79 12.29 9.63
C GLN A 404 -0.49 13.22 8.45
N ASP A 405 -0.21 14.49 8.73
CA ASP A 405 0.08 15.53 7.74
C ASP A 405 1.58 15.77 7.54
N THR A 406 2.43 15.07 8.30
CA THR A 406 3.87 15.27 8.30
C THR A 406 4.56 14.20 7.46
N ALA A 407 5.46 14.62 6.59
CA ALA A 407 6.34 13.74 5.82
C ALA A 407 7.75 13.78 6.37
N LYS A 408 8.46 12.65 6.34
CA LYS A 408 9.83 12.48 6.84
C LYS A 408 10.70 11.72 5.82
N SER A 409 12.01 11.97 5.86
CA SER A 409 12.99 11.28 5.03
C SER A 409 13.29 9.84 5.44
N TYR A 410 12.69 9.39 6.52
CA TYR A 410 12.91 8.09 7.13
C TYR A 410 11.60 7.31 7.41
N ILE A 411 10.48 7.78 6.87
CA ILE A 411 9.18 7.09 6.96
C ILE A 411 8.68 6.77 5.57
N GLY A 412 8.40 5.49 5.36
CA GLY A 412 7.75 4.91 4.18
C GLY A 412 6.49 4.14 4.57
N PHE A 413 6.08 3.16 3.77
CA PHE A 413 4.92 2.32 4.06
C PHE A 413 4.92 1.05 3.21
N ARG A 414 4.09 0.08 3.60
CA ARG A 414 3.68 -1.08 2.80
C ARG A 414 2.19 -1.29 2.89
N CYS A 415 1.62 -2.02 1.92
CA CYS A 415 0.18 -2.28 1.87
C CYS A 415 -0.14 -3.70 2.32
N VAL A 416 -1.39 -3.87 2.77
CA VAL A 416 -2.01 -5.17 3.01
C VAL A 416 -3.34 -5.26 2.26
N ILE A 417 -3.81 -6.50 2.04
CA ILE A 417 -5.13 -6.78 1.48
C ILE A 417 -5.72 -8.01 2.16
N ASP A 418 -6.99 -7.92 2.51
CA ASP A 418 -7.73 -8.99 3.18
C ASP A 418 -8.34 -9.93 2.14
N LEU A 419 -7.58 -10.93 1.73
CA LEU A 419 -8.01 -11.96 0.80
C LEU A 419 -7.89 -13.34 1.42
N ALA A 420 -8.94 -14.12 1.34
CA ALA A 420 -8.83 -15.53 1.65
C ALA A 420 -7.93 -16.21 0.60
N PRO A 421 -6.90 -16.99 1.02
CA PRO A 421 -6.10 -17.74 0.07
C PRO A 421 -6.94 -18.78 -0.61
N LYS A 422 -6.63 -19.07 -1.87
CA LYS A 422 -7.24 -20.16 -2.59
C LYS A 422 -6.91 -21.48 -1.86
N MET A 423 -7.88 -22.09 -1.23
CA MET A 423 -7.67 -23.41 -0.66
C MET A 423 -7.38 -24.40 -1.79
N LYS A 424 -6.16 -24.95 -1.81
CA LYS A 424 -5.86 -26.13 -2.62
C LYS A 424 -6.70 -27.28 -2.06
N LYS A 425 -7.62 -27.83 -2.88
CA LYS A 425 -8.24 -29.10 -2.59
C LYS A 425 -7.23 -30.22 -2.76
#